data_92431eb5a2ebbd097cb746d491a123ba
#
_entry.id   92431eb5a2ebbd097cb746d491a123ba
#
_cell.length_a   1.000
_cell.length_b   1.000
_cell.length_c   1.000
_cell.angle_alpha   90.00
_cell.angle_beta   90.00
_cell.angle_gamma   90.00
#
_symmetry.space_group_name_H-M   'P 1'
#
loop_
_entity.id
_entity.type
_entity.pdbx_description
1 polymer ?
#
loop_
_entity_poly.entity_id
_entity_poly.type
_entity_poly.pdbx_seq_one_letter_code
_entity_poly.pdbx_strand_id
1 'polypeptide(L)'
;LSLISGIFKNADYTMERLVRVAKKLRLEHNFNGYIHLKSIPGASDELMREAGLYADRLSMNLEIPTESGLKLLAPDKNHQDMIKPMGFVKNELIQYKEEKKKFRSTPKFAPAGQSTQVIVGATQENDFQIIQVADHFYKNFDLKRVYYSGYVPISNDARLPAIGAQVPLVRENRLYQADWLMRFYGFQANEILDKNNPFLDLEVDPKMSWALRNITQFPVIIQNASLELILRVPGIGVKSAHKIVMARRFQNLSLEHLKKIGVAINRARYFISVSGENSHLKFLNALNLKEIIVADTKSKFENPFSNQLSLLHDDSFLR
;
A
#
# COMPACT_ATOMS: atom_id res chain seq x y z
N LEU A 1 -19.22 -5.93 -1.40
CA LEU A 1 -19.34 -7.38 -1.23
C LEU A 1 -18.01 -8.04 -1.59
N SER A 2 -17.55 -9.02 -0.77
CA SER A 2 -16.40 -9.87 -1.09
C SER A 2 -16.89 -11.32 -1.26
N LEU A 3 -16.52 -11.94 -2.38
CA LEU A 3 -16.81 -13.34 -2.69
C LEU A 3 -15.53 -14.15 -2.54
N ILE A 4 -15.53 -15.08 -1.61
CA ILE A 4 -14.39 -15.92 -1.21
C ILE A 4 -14.89 -17.34 -0.98
N SER A 5 -14.09 -18.35 -1.36
CA SER A 5 -14.34 -19.74 -1.04
C SER A 5 -13.01 -20.49 -0.85
N GLY A 6 -13.02 -21.54 -0.04
CA GLY A 6 -12.03 -22.60 -0.14
C GLY A 6 -12.31 -23.49 -1.37
N ILE A 7 -11.32 -24.27 -1.80
CA ILE A 7 -11.48 -25.16 -2.96
C ILE A 7 -12.39 -26.35 -2.56
N PHE A 8 -13.48 -26.51 -3.33
CA PHE A 8 -14.39 -27.63 -3.20
C PHE A 8 -14.39 -28.43 -4.50
N LYS A 9 -14.20 -29.74 -4.46
CA LYS A 9 -13.98 -30.66 -5.58
C LYS A 9 -12.70 -30.33 -6.38
N ASN A 10 -12.73 -29.26 -7.17
CA ASN A 10 -11.59 -28.75 -7.94
C ASN A 10 -11.71 -27.23 -8.14
N ALA A 11 -10.67 -26.64 -8.74
CA ALA A 11 -10.58 -25.21 -8.94
C ALA A 11 -11.72 -24.65 -9.81
N ASP A 12 -12.00 -25.27 -10.96
CA ASP A 12 -13.03 -24.82 -11.90
C ASP A 12 -14.43 -24.91 -11.30
N TYR A 13 -14.75 -26.02 -10.65
CA TYR A 13 -16.05 -26.19 -9.99
C TYR A 13 -16.30 -25.10 -8.93
N THR A 14 -15.25 -24.77 -8.16
CA THR A 14 -15.37 -23.75 -7.12
C THR A 14 -15.49 -22.35 -7.73
N MET A 15 -14.66 -22.05 -8.74
CA MET A 15 -14.68 -20.78 -9.45
C MET A 15 -16.01 -20.54 -10.15
N GLU A 16 -16.56 -21.54 -10.83
CA GLU A 16 -17.88 -21.49 -11.47
C GLU A 16 -18.99 -21.06 -10.49
N ARG A 17 -18.96 -21.57 -9.26
CA ARG A 17 -19.94 -21.19 -8.22
C ARG A 17 -19.80 -19.72 -7.81
N LEU A 18 -18.56 -19.24 -7.65
CA LEU A 18 -18.30 -17.83 -7.33
C LEU A 18 -18.77 -16.91 -8.47
N VAL A 19 -18.46 -17.27 -9.70
CA VAL A 19 -18.91 -16.56 -10.91
C VAL A 19 -20.43 -16.55 -10.99
N ARG A 20 -21.08 -17.69 -10.78
CA ARG A 20 -22.53 -17.81 -10.78
C ARG A 20 -23.20 -16.90 -9.76
N VAL A 21 -22.63 -16.78 -8.55
CA VAL A 21 -23.12 -15.84 -7.52
C VAL A 21 -22.98 -14.40 -7.99
N ALA A 22 -21.79 -14.00 -8.50
CA ALA A 22 -21.58 -12.66 -9.02
C ALA A 22 -22.53 -12.30 -10.16
N LYS A 23 -22.72 -13.24 -11.10
CA LYS A 23 -23.64 -13.11 -12.24
C LYS A 23 -25.10 -12.93 -11.80
N LYS A 24 -25.59 -13.77 -10.89
CA LYS A 24 -26.94 -13.65 -10.33
C LYS A 24 -27.17 -12.31 -9.64
N LEU A 25 -26.21 -11.87 -8.83
CA LEU A 25 -26.29 -10.56 -8.18
C LEU A 25 -26.44 -9.43 -9.21
N ARG A 26 -25.69 -9.48 -10.32
CA ARG A 26 -25.78 -8.46 -11.38
C ARG A 26 -27.08 -8.54 -12.19
N LEU A 27 -27.44 -9.75 -12.66
CA LEU A 27 -28.50 -9.93 -13.65
C LEU A 27 -29.88 -10.14 -13.05
N GLU A 28 -29.99 -10.90 -11.94
CA GLU A 28 -31.29 -11.24 -11.34
C GLU A 28 -31.63 -10.23 -10.21
N HIS A 29 -30.66 -9.79 -9.43
CA HIS A 29 -30.87 -8.91 -8.27
C HIS A 29 -30.52 -7.44 -8.50
N ASN A 30 -30.07 -7.06 -9.71
CA ASN A 30 -29.69 -5.69 -10.08
C ASN A 30 -28.73 -5.03 -9.06
N PHE A 31 -27.84 -5.84 -8.46
CA PHE A 31 -26.89 -5.35 -7.47
C PHE A 31 -25.81 -4.49 -8.13
N ASN A 32 -25.88 -3.18 -7.93
CA ASN A 32 -24.94 -2.19 -8.48
C ASN A 32 -23.77 -1.85 -7.54
N GLY A 33 -23.70 -2.49 -6.36
CA GLY A 33 -22.60 -2.30 -5.42
C GLY A 33 -21.31 -2.96 -5.88
N TYR A 34 -20.22 -2.64 -5.19
CA TYR A 34 -18.89 -3.17 -5.48
C TYR A 34 -18.77 -4.67 -5.17
N ILE A 35 -18.30 -5.47 -6.14
CA ILE A 35 -18.01 -6.90 -6.00
C ILE A 35 -16.50 -7.13 -6.14
N HIS A 36 -15.87 -7.60 -5.07
CA HIS A 36 -14.51 -8.12 -5.06
C HIS A 36 -14.57 -9.64 -5.06
N LEU A 37 -14.08 -10.27 -6.12
CA LEU A 37 -14.06 -11.72 -6.25
C LEU A 37 -12.63 -12.23 -6.08
N LYS A 38 -12.44 -13.14 -5.11
CA LYS A 38 -11.18 -13.83 -4.86
C LYS A 38 -11.13 -15.04 -5.79
N SER A 39 -10.26 -15.00 -6.77
CA SER A 39 -10.13 -16.06 -7.78
C SER A 39 -9.49 -17.30 -7.16
N ILE A 40 -9.89 -18.45 -7.66
CA ILE A 40 -9.37 -19.75 -7.22
C ILE A 40 -8.11 -20.06 -8.04
N PRO A 41 -6.97 -20.34 -7.41
CA PRO A 41 -5.75 -20.78 -8.11
C PRO A 41 -6.02 -22.03 -8.95
N GLY A 42 -5.53 -22.04 -10.19
CA GLY A 42 -5.72 -23.15 -11.12
C GLY A 42 -7.09 -23.18 -11.84
N ALA A 43 -7.94 -22.16 -11.66
CA ALA A 43 -9.17 -22.04 -12.46
C ALA A 43 -8.85 -21.66 -13.91
N SER A 44 -9.72 -22.13 -14.84
CA SER A 44 -9.57 -21.90 -16.28
C SER A 44 -9.68 -20.42 -16.66
N ASP A 45 -9.06 -20.06 -17.78
CA ASP A 45 -9.06 -18.70 -18.31
C ASP A 45 -10.48 -18.25 -18.70
N GLU A 46 -11.35 -19.16 -19.13
CA GLU A 46 -12.76 -18.91 -19.44
C GLU A 46 -13.53 -18.44 -18.22
N LEU A 47 -13.36 -19.11 -17.09
CA LEU A 47 -14.01 -18.74 -15.83
C LEU A 47 -13.43 -17.43 -15.27
N MET A 48 -12.14 -17.20 -15.44
CA MET A 48 -11.51 -15.93 -15.08
C MET A 48 -12.03 -14.77 -15.92
N ARG A 49 -12.26 -14.99 -17.23
CA ARG A 49 -12.86 -13.99 -18.12
C ARG A 49 -14.30 -13.70 -17.69
N GLU A 50 -15.12 -14.75 -17.46
CA GLU A 50 -16.50 -14.56 -17.02
C GLU A 50 -16.55 -13.83 -15.67
N ALA A 51 -15.69 -14.16 -14.72
CA ALA A 51 -15.57 -13.45 -13.44
C ALA A 51 -15.32 -11.95 -13.62
N GLY A 52 -14.42 -11.58 -14.55
CA GLY A 52 -14.09 -10.19 -14.84
C GLY A 52 -15.25 -9.36 -15.39
N LEU A 53 -16.23 -10.01 -16.05
CA LEU A 53 -17.44 -9.32 -16.55
C LEU A 53 -18.41 -8.93 -15.42
N TYR A 54 -18.43 -9.66 -14.30
CA TYR A 54 -19.41 -9.47 -13.23
C TYR A 54 -18.79 -8.90 -11.94
N ALA A 55 -17.48 -9.04 -11.74
CA ALA A 55 -16.77 -8.47 -10.60
C ALA A 55 -16.13 -7.12 -10.95
N ASP A 56 -16.08 -6.21 -9.96
CA ASP A 56 -15.34 -4.96 -10.11
C ASP A 56 -13.84 -5.17 -9.93
N ARG A 57 -13.45 -6.11 -9.08
CA ARG A 57 -12.05 -6.46 -8.82
C ARG A 57 -11.88 -7.97 -8.73
N LEU A 58 -10.81 -8.45 -9.35
CA LEU A 58 -10.31 -9.81 -9.18
C LEU A 58 -9.07 -9.79 -8.28
N SER A 59 -8.92 -10.79 -7.42
CA SER A 59 -7.68 -10.95 -6.65
C SER A 59 -7.20 -12.40 -6.67
N MET A 60 -5.91 -12.55 -6.89
CA MET A 60 -5.16 -13.78 -6.73
C MET A 60 -4.18 -13.55 -5.59
N ASN A 61 -4.38 -14.23 -4.47
CA ASN A 61 -3.54 -14.03 -3.30
C ASN A 61 -2.23 -14.78 -3.43
N LEU A 62 -1.13 -14.04 -3.32
CA LEU A 62 0.21 -14.62 -3.27
C LEU A 62 0.45 -15.37 -1.94
N GLU A 63 -0.13 -14.84 -0.87
CA GLU A 63 -0.03 -15.27 0.52
C GLU A 63 1.41 -15.18 1.05
N ILE A 64 2.33 -16.03 0.63
CA ILE A 64 3.73 -16.00 1.07
C ILE A 64 4.59 -15.34 0.00
N PRO A 65 5.44 -14.32 0.35
CA PRO A 65 6.18 -13.53 -0.62
C PRO A 65 7.23 -14.30 -1.42
N THR A 66 7.86 -15.31 -0.80
CA THR A 66 8.97 -16.05 -1.39
C THR A 66 8.60 -17.50 -1.69
N GLU A 67 9.21 -18.04 -2.75
CA GLU A 67 9.03 -19.46 -3.13
C GLU A 67 9.49 -20.41 -2.04
N SER A 68 10.59 -20.07 -1.34
CA SER A 68 11.11 -20.87 -0.23
C SER A 68 10.15 -20.90 0.96
N GLY A 69 9.56 -19.76 1.31
CA GLY A 69 8.55 -19.67 2.35
C GLY A 69 7.27 -20.42 1.97
N LEU A 70 6.84 -20.29 0.70
CA LEU A 70 5.66 -21.01 0.21
C LEU A 70 5.87 -22.53 0.28
N LYS A 71 7.01 -23.05 -0.17
CA LYS A 71 7.34 -24.47 -0.08
C LYS A 71 7.41 -24.99 1.36
N LEU A 72 7.88 -24.15 2.28
CA LEU A 72 7.93 -24.50 3.70
C LEU A 72 6.53 -24.71 4.31
N LEU A 73 5.60 -23.80 4.01
CA LEU A 73 4.28 -23.75 4.66
C LEU A 73 3.16 -24.43 3.86
N ALA A 74 3.26 -24.43 2.54
CA ALA A 74 2.25 -25.00 1.64
C ALA A 74 2.93 -25.68 0.45
N PRO A 75 3.59 -26.86 0.65
CA PRO A 75 4.40 -27.54 -0.37
C PRO A 75 3.61 -27.91 -1.63
N ASP A 76 2.30 -28.10 -1.51
CA ASP A 76 1.40 -28.41 -2.62
C ASP A 76 1.05 -27.20 -3.50
N LYS A 77 1.47 -26.00 -3.11
CA LYS A 77 1.24 -24.74 -3.86
C LYS A 77 2.52 -24.28 -4.54
N ASN A 78 2.36 -23.59 -5.66
CA ASN A 78 3.44 -22.87 -6.32
C ASN A 78 2.97 -21.47 -6.74
N HIS A 79 3.91 -20.53 -6.86
CA HIS A 79 3.57 -19.17 -7.26
C HIS A 79 3.06 -19.07 -8.70
N GLN A 80 3.42 -20.01 -9.58
CA GLN A 80 3.00 -19.97 -10.98
C GLN A 80 1.48 -20.10 -11.13
N ASP A 81 0.82 -20.89 -10.28
CA ASP A 81 -0.63 -21.04 -10.29
C ASP A 81 -1.37 -19.75 -9.89
N MET A 82 -0.68 -18.82 -9.23
CA MET A 82 -1.21 -17.50 -8.86
C MET A 82 -0.76 -16.41 -9.85
N ILE A 83 0.48 -16.48 -10.36
CA ILE A 83 1.07 -15.48 -11.25
C ILE A 83 0.49 -15.61 -12.69
N LYS A 84 0.30 -16.83 -13.19
CA LYS A 84 -0.26 -17.06 -14.53
C LYS A 84 -1.63 -16.42 -14.72
N PRO A 85 -2.62 -16.60 -13.83
CA PRO A 85 -3.89 -15.90 -13.91
C PRO A 85 -3.77 -14.37 -13.80
N MET A 86 -2.81 -13.84 -13.04
CA MET A 86 -2.56 -12.39 -13.00
C MET A 86 -2.12 -11.85 -14.37
N GLY A 87 -1.29 -12.61 -15.09
CA GLY A 87 -0.87 -12.28 -16.46
C GLY A 87 -2.06 -12.27 -17.42
N PHE A 88 -2.93 -13.28 -17.33
CA PHE A 88 -4.16 -13.36 -18.10
C PHE A 88 -5.06 -12.13 -17.85
N VAL A 89 -5.37 -11.83 -16.59
CA VAL A 89 -6.22 -10.68 -16.23
C VAL A 89 -5.60 -9.36 -16.68
N LYS A 90 -4.26 -9.20 -16.63
CA LYS A 90 -3.59 -8.02 -17.18
C LYS A 90 -3.88 -7.85 -18.68
N ASN A 91 -3.77 -8.92 -19.46
CA ASN A 91 -4.01 -8.88 -20.90
C ASN A 91 -5.48 -8.53 -21.21
N GLU A 92 -6.43 -9.13 -20.53
CA GLU A 92 -7.86 -8.80 -20.64
C GLU A 92 -8.16 -7.34 -20.28
N LEU A 93 -7.50 -6.81 -19.23
CA LEU A 93 -7.63 -5.39 -18.86
C LEU A 93 -7.06 -4.44 -19.93
N ILE A 94 -5.95 -4.81 -20.58
CA ILE A 94 -5.37 -4.04 -21.69
C ILE A 94 -6.33 -4.06 -22.88
N GLN A 95 -6.79 -5.25 -23.29
CA GLN A 95 -7.76 -5.41 -24.36
C GLN A 95 -9.02 -4.60 -24.11
N TYR A 96 -9.62 -4.70 -22.92
CA TYR A 96 -10.78 -3.91 -22.53
C TYR A 96 -10.55 -2.40 -22.65
N LYS A 97 -9.39 -1.89 -22.22
CA LYS A 97 -9.05 -0.47 -22.32
C LYS A 97 -8.95 0.00 -23.78
N GLU A 98 -8.42 -0.85 -24.67
CA GLU A 98 -8.29 -0.55 -26.10
C GLU A 98 -9.64 -0.60 -26.82
N GLU A 99 -10.44 -1.63 -26.58
CA GLU A 99 -11.77 -1.76 -27.14
C GLU A 99 -12.69 -0.63 -26.72
N LYS A 100 -12.63 -0.23 -25.44
CA LYS A 100 -13.44 0.88 -24.91
C LYS A 100 -13.13 2.22 -25.58
N LYS A 101 -11.91 2.42 -26.11
CA LYS A 101 -11.58 3.59 -26.90
C LYS A 101 -12.30 3.62 -28.24
N LYS A 102 -12.57 2.42 -28.82
CA LYS A 102 -13.20 2.25 -30.13
C LYS A 102 -14.72 2.15 -30.01
N PHE A 103 -15.22 1.45 -28.99
CA PHE A 103 -16.64 1.12 -28.85
C PHE A 103 -17.16 1.51 -27.46
N ARG A 104 -18.19 2.36 -27.41
CA ARG A 104 -18.83 2.77 -26.15
C ARG A 104 -19.54 1.61 -25.42
N SER A 105 -20.03 0.64 -26.20
CA SER A 105 -20.78 -0.53 -25.71
C SER A 105 -19.90 -1.67 -25.17
N THR A 106 -18.57 -1.53 -25.17
CA THR A 106 -17.66 -2.56 -24.63
C THR A 106 -18.05 -2.93 -23.19
N PRO A 107 -18.33 -4.22 -22.91
CA PRO A 107 -18.63 -4.68 -21.56
C PRO A 107 -17.50 -4.33 -20.60
N LYS A 108 -17.85 -3.94 -19.38
CA LYS A 108 -16.83 -3.66 -18.35
C LYS A 108 -16.14 -4.97 -17.97
N PHE A 109 -14.82 -4.93 -17.87
CA PHE A 109 -14.02 -6.03 -17.35
C PHE A 109 -13.24 -5.54 -16.14
N ALA A 110 -13.51 -6.10 -14.95
CA ALA A 110 -12.87 -5.82 -13.67
C ALA A 110 -12.42 -4.33 -13.54
N PRO A 111 -13.35 -3.35 -13.56
CA PRO A 111 -13.02 -1.92 -13.70
C PRO A 111 -12.15 -1.37 -12.57
N ALA A 112 -12.14 -2.00 -11.40
CA ALA A 112 -11.21 -1.68 -10.31
C ALA A 112 -9.88 -2.45 -10.38
N GLY A 113 -9.67 -3.22 -11.47
CA GLY A 113 -8.43 -3.96 -11.74
C GLY A 113 -8.23 -5.17 -10.85
N GLN A 114 -6.98 -5.59 -10.76
CA GLN A 114 -6.59 -6.74 -9.95
C GLN A 114 -5.77 -6.37 -8.71
N SER A 115 -5.74 -7.27 -7.73
CA SER A 115 -5.00 -7.12 -6.49
C SER A 115 -4.46 -8.46 -6.00
N THR A 116 -3.54 -8.40 -5.05
CA THR A 116 -3.02 -9.57 -4.32
C THR A 116 -2.99 -9.28 -2.83
N GLN A 117 -2.79 -10.31 -2.03
CA GLN A 117 -2.57 -10.23 -0.59
C GLN A 117 -1.32 -10.99 -0.22
N VAL A 118 -0.55 -10.42 0.71
CA VAL A 118 0.68 -11.00 1.26
C VAL A 118 0.52 -11.08 2.78
N ILE A 119 0.86 -12.24 3.34
CA ILE A 119 0.93 -12.47 4.79
C ILE A 119 2.32 -12.05 5.25
N VAL A 120 2.38 -11.21 6.26
CA VAL A 120 3.61 -10.63 6.80
C VAL A 120 3.96 -11.33 8.11
N GLY A 121 5.20 -11.84 8.20
CA GLY A 121 5.72 -12.42 9.43
C GLY A 121 5.28 -13.86 9.72
N ALA A 122 4.70 -14.56 8.77
CA ALA A 122 4.53 -16.02 8.85
C ALA A 122 5.86 -16.76 8.56
N THR A 123 6.72 -16.14 7.78
CA THR A 123 8.04 -16.62 7.36
C THR A 123 9.09 -15.53 7.60
N GLN A 124 10.37 -15.82 7.33
CA GLN A 124 11.49 -14.95 7.73
C GLN A 124 11.78 -13.81 6.75
N GLU A 125 10.87 -13.49 5.82
CA GLU A 125 11.08 -12.39 4.89
C GLU A 125 11.18 -11.05 5.61
N ASN A 126 12.17 -10.28 5.21
CA ASN A 126 12.31 -8.90 5.62
C ASN A 126 11.41 -7.96 4.78
N ASP A 127 11.23 -6.72 5.25
CA ASP A 127 10.34 -5.76 4.59
C ASP A 127 10.83 -5.38 3.20
N PHE A 128 12.16 -5.39 2.96
CA PHE A 128 12.72 -5.11 1.64
C PHE A 128 12.30 -6.15 0.61
N GLN A 129 12.34 -7.44 0.95
CA GLN A 129 11.86 -8.51 0.08
C GLN A 129 10.37 -8.34 -0.22
N ILE A 130 9.56 -8.02 0.79
CA ILE A 130 8.11 -7.81 0.64
C ILE A 130 7.82 -6.65 -0.30
N ILE A 131 8.47 -5.49 -0.15
CA ILE A 131 8.21 -4.34 -1.02
C ILE A 131 8.77 -4.53 -2.43
N GLN A 132 9.86 -5.31 -2.61
CA GLN A 132 10.35 -5.69 -3.93
C GLN A 132 9.34 -6.57 -4.68
N VAL A 133 8.71 -7.52 -4.00
CA VAL A 133 7.63 -8.34 -4.57
C VAL A 133 6.45 -7.45 -4.97
N ALA A 134 6.04 -6.51 -4.13
CA ALA A 134 4.98 -5.57 -4.45
C ALA A 134 5.32 -4.69 -5.67
N ASP A 135 6.52 -4.13 -5.73
CA ASP A 135 7.01 -3.34 -6.86
C ASP A 135 7.01 -4.13 -8.18
N HIS A 136 7.48 -5.39 -8.11
CA HIS A 136 7.43 -6.30 -9.26
C HIS A 136 6.00 -6.50 -9.78
N PHE A 137 5.03 -6.71 -8.90
CA PHE A 137 3.64 -6.90 -9.31
C PHE A 137 3.01 -5.63 -9.86
N TYR A 138 3.31 -4.46 -9.32
CA TYR A 138 2.84 -3.19 -9.88
C TYR A 138 3.38 -2.96 -11.29
N LYS A 139 4.66 -3.20 -11.51
CA LYS A 139 5.33 -2.96 -12.82
C LYS A 139 4.94 -3.98 -13.88
N ASN A 140 4.88 -5.26 -13.50
CA ASN A 140 4.75 -6.34 -14.48
C ASN A 140 3.30 -6.83 -14.67
N PHE A 141 2.42 -6.65 -13.68
CA PHE A 141 1.05 -7.16 -13.75
C PHE A 141 -0.04 -6.08 -13.65
N ASP A 142 0.31 -4.80 -13.68
CA ASP A 142 -0.63 -3.66 -13.55
C ASP A 142 -1.57 -3.81 -12.33
N LEU A 143 -1.08 -4.40 -11.24
CA LEU A 143 -1.87 -4.51 -10.02
C LEU A 143 -2.27 -3.14 -9.52
N LYS A 144 -3.45 -3.05 -8.96
CA LYS A 144 -3.94 -1.79 -8.35
C LYS A 144 -3.68 -1.72 -6.85
N ARG A 145 -3.49 -2.87 -6.20
CA ARG A 145 -3.21 -2.93 -4.77
C ARG A 145 -2.57 -4.25 -4.36
N VAL A 146 -1.61 -4.16 -3.45
CA VAL A 146 -1.14 -5.26 -2.60
C VAL A 146 -1.71 -5.04 -1.21
N TYR A 147 -2.31 -6.08 -0.64
CA TYR A 147 -2.78 -6.08 0.75
C TYR A 147 -1.74 -6.77 1.61
N TYR A 148 -1.41 -6.15 2.73
CA TYR A 148 -0.51 -6.70 3.74
C TYR A 148 -1.34 -7.11 4.94
N SER A 149 -1.16 -8.33 5.42
CA SER A 149 -1.87 -8.85 6.58
C SER A 149 -0.85 -9.48 7.53
N GLY A 150 -0.76 -8.95 8.73
CA GLY A 150 0.09 -9.53 9.77
C GLY A 150 -0.37 -10.95 10.11
N TYR A 151 0.58 -11.86 10.21
CA TYR A 151 0.30 -13.23 10.64
C TYR A 151 -0.17 -13.25 12.11
N VAL A 152 -1.25 -13.96 12.37
CA VAL A 152 -1.76 -14.19 13.73
C VAL A 152 -1.50 -15.65 14.10
N PRO A 153 -0.65 -15.93 15.09
CA PRO A 153 -0.34 -17.29 15.52
C PRO A 153 -1.54 -17.96 16.19
N ILE A 154 -2.06 -19.02 15.57
CA ILE A 154 -3.21 -19.80 16.08
C ILE A 154 -2.90 -21.28 16.26
N SER A 155 -1.73 -21.73 15.84
CA SER A 155 -1.32 -23.14 15.94
C SER A 155 0.09 -23.27 16.50
N ASN A 156 0.39 -24.46 17.05
CA ASN A 156 1.72 -24.84 17.57
C ASN A 156 2.59 -25.51 16.49
N ASP A 157 2.38 -25.21 15.20
CA ASP A 157 3.23 -25.73 14.14
C ASP A 157 4.64 -25.14 14.26
N ALA A 158 5.66 -26.00 14.41
CA ALA A 158 7.05 -25.58 14.58
C ALA A 158 7.63 -24.79 13.37
N ARG A 159 6.97 -24.83 12.21
CA ARG A 159 7.34 -24.06 11.02
C ARG A 159 6.86 -22.62 11.07
N LEU A 160 5.97 -22.29 11.99
CA LEU A 160 5.33 -21.00 12.15
C LEU A 160 5.81 -20.30 13.42
N PRO A 161 5.72 -18.97 13.50
CA PRO A 161 6.00 -18.26 14.75
C PRO A 161 5.12 -18.77 15.91
N ALA A 162 5.69 -18.84 17.09
CA ALA A 162 5.02 -19.34 18.29
C ALA A 162 3.78 -18.49 18.65
N ILE A 163 2.83 -19.14 19.34
CA ILE A 163 1.65 -18.44 19.88
C ILE A 163 2.12 -17.29 20.78
N GLY A 164 1.58 -16.09 20.55
CA GLY A 164 1.99 -14.85 21.23
C GLY A 164 3.03 -14.01 20.48
N ALA A 165 3.75 -14.56 19.50
CA ALA A 165 4.66 -13.80 18.64
C ALA A 165 3.90 -13.08 17.52
N GLN A 166 3.05 -12.10 17.90
CA GLN A 166 2.28 -11.34 16.92
C GLN A 166 3.15 -10.35 16.14
N VAL A 167 2.87 -10.21 14.85
CA VAL A 167 3.45 -9.13 14.03
C VAL A 167 2.93 -7.80 14.55
N PRO A 168 3.80 -6.83 14.88
CA PRO A 168 3.34 -5.52 15.32
C PRO A 168 2.45 -4.87 14.26
N LEU A 169 1.26 -4.41 14.62
CA LEU A 169 0.35 -3.69 13.73
C LEU A 169 1.04 -2.48 13.05
N VAL A 170 2.00 -1.87 13.74
CA VAL A 170 2.82 -0.79 13.19
C VAL A 170 3.61 -1.25 11.97
N ARG A 171 4.14 -2.49 11.92
CA ARG A 171 4.88 -3.01 10.76
C ARG A 171 3.98 -3.12 9.52
N GLU A 172 2.76 -3.62 9.70
CA GLU A 172 1.75 -3.67 8.64
C GLU A 172 1.44 -2.25 8.11
N ASN A 173 1.19 -1.30 9.02
CA ASN A 173 0.95 0.09 8.66
C ASN A 173 2.15 0.72 7.91
N ARG A 174 3.40 0.40 8.31
CA ARG A 174 4.60 0.89 7.62
C ARG A 174 4.72 0.32 6.20
N LEU A 175 4.37 -0.95 5.99
CA LEU A 175 4.31 -1.55 4.65
C LEU A 175 3.29 -0.85 3.76
N TYR A 176 2.08 -0.55 4.26
CA TYR A 176 1.11 0.25 3.53
C TYR A 176 1.62 1.66 3.21
N GLN A 177 2.36 2.30 4.12
CA GLN A 177 2.96 3.61 3.87
C GLN A 177 4.07 3.54 2.81
N ALA A 178 4.92 2.51 2.84
CA ALA A 178 5.94 2.27 1.81
C ALA A 178 5.30 2.01 0.43
N ASP A 179 4.27 1.17 0.38
CA ASP A 179 3.46 0.92 -0.81
C ASP A 179 2.89 2.22 -1.40
N TRP A 180 2.37 3.09 -0.54
CA TRP A 180 1.85 4.39 -0.93
C TRP A 180 2.93 5.29 -1.56
N LEU A 181 4.15 5.26 -1.03
CA LEU A 181 5.28 6.01 -1.59
C LEU A 181 5.63 5.52 -2.99
N MET A 182 5.66 4.21 -3.22
CA MET A 182 5.94 3.65 -4.55
C MET A 182 4.87 4.05 -5.57
N ARG A 183 3.59 3.93 -5.21
CA ARG A 183 2.49 4.14 -6.15
C ARG A 183 2.19 5.60 -6.47
N PHE A 184 2.42 6.52 -5.56
CA PHE A 184 1.94 7.90 -5.69
C PHE A 184 3.01 8.97 -5.57
N TYR A 185 4.18 8.67 -5.00
CA TYR A 185 5.25 9.64 -4.79
C TYR A 185 6.47 9.42 -5.68
N GLY A 186 6.44 8.37 -6.52
CA GLY A 186 7.54 8.06 -7.42
C GLY A 186 8.79 7.48 -6.75
N PHE A 187 8.65 6.95 -5.54
CA PHE A 187 9.74 6.21 -4.90
C PHE A 187 9.93 4.84 -5.56
N GLN A 188 11.18 4.41 -5.68
CA GLN A 188 11.50 3.03 -6.03
C GLN A 188 11.64 2.20 -4.74
N ALA A 189 11.39 0.88 -4.83
CA ALA A 189 11.53 -0.01 -3.68
C ALA A 189 12.92 0.05 -3.04
N ASN A 190 13.98 0.12 -3.87
CA ASN A 190 15.37 0.21 -3.45
C ASN A 190 15.78 1.59 -2.88
N GLU A 191 14.98 2.64 -3.05
CA GLU A 191 15.15 3.91 -2.34
C GLU A 191 14.61 3.83 -0.92
N ILE A 192 13.48 3.13 -0.74
CA ILE A 192 12.80 3.02 0.57
C ILE A 192 13.58 2.10 1.49
N LEU A 193 14.00 0.92 1.02
CA LEU A 193 14.81 -0.06 1.74
C LEU A 193 15.87 -0.64 0.82
N ASP A 194 16.93 -1.17 1.41
CA ASP A 194 18.03 -1.85 0.73
C ASP A 194 18.54 -3.04 1.55
N LYS A 195 19.57 -3.73 1.07
CA LYS A 195 20.15 -4.90 1.75
C LYS A 195 20.77 -4.55 3.11
N ASN A 196 21.25 -3.33 3.30
CA ASN A 196 21.85 -2.87 4.55
C ASN A 196 20.80 -2.40 5.56
N ASN A 197 19.63 -1.94 5.04
CA ASN A 197 18.50 -1.46 5.82
C ASN A 197 17.23 -2.20 5.37
N PRO A 198 17.10 -3.52 5.68
CA PRO A 198 16.04 -4.35 5.11
C PRO A 198 14.70 -4.26 5.85
N PHE A 199 14.63 -3.56 6.98
CA PHE A 199 13.42 -3.40 7.79
C PHE A 199 12.95 -1.94 7.85
N LEU A 200 11.63 -1.76 7.83
CA LEU A 200 10.99 -0.47 8.03
C LEU A 200 11.14 -0.02 9.49
N ASP A 201 11.41 1.26 9.67
CA ASP A 201 11.49 1.88 10.99
C ASP A 201 10.09 1.89 11.64
N LEU A 202 9.98 1.40 12.87
CA LEU A 202 8.70 1.35 13.59
C LEU A 202 8.35 2.68 14.27
N GLU A 203 9.35 3.53 14.57
CA GLU A 203 9.12 4.81 15.24
C GLU A 203 8.72 5.91 14.26
N VAL A 204 9.39 5.97 13.09
CA VAL A 204 9.11 6.97 12.06
C VAL A 204 8.57 6.32 10.79
N ASP A 205 7.79 7.08 10.01
CA ASP A 205 7.26 6.55 8.75
C ASP A 205 8.34 6.42 7.66
N PRO A 206 8.11 5.60 6.61
CA PRO A 206 9.13 5.30 5.60
C PRO A 206 9.67 6.53 4.88
N LYS A 207 8.86 7.58 4.67
CA LYS A 207 9.31 8.82 4.04
C LYS A 207 10.25 9.61 4.93
N MET A 208 9.95 9.66 6.22
CA MET A 208 10.82 10.28 7.23
C MET A 208 12.12 9.48 7.36
N SER A 209 12.04 8.16 7.46
CA SER A 209 13.21 7.28 7.53
C SER A 209 14.12 7.47 6.32
N TRP A 210 13.55 7.57 5.11
CA TRP A 210 14.32 7.88 3.90
C TRP A 210 15.00 9.25 3.98
N ALA A 211 14.28 10.29 4.40
CA ALA A 211 14.83 11.64 4.49
C ALA A 211 16.00 11.72 5.49
N LEU A 212 15.91 11.03 6.62
CA LEU A 212 16.99 10.95 7.62
C LEU A 212 18.24 10.24 7.06
N ARG A 213 18.09 9.19 6.27
CA ARG A 213 19.22 8.52 5.61
C ARG A 213 19.82 9.35 4.47
N ASN A 214 19.05 10.26 3.89
CA ASN A 214 19.45 11.12 2.78
C ASN A 214 19.54 12.59 3.20
N ILE A 215 20.01 12.85 4.41
CA ILE A 215 19.99 14.19 5.01
C ILE A 215 20.80 15.22 4.19
N THR A 216 21.79 14.78 3.43
CA THR A 216 22.59 15.62 2.54
C THR A 216 21.80 16.25 1.37
N GLN A 217 20.64 15.70 1.04
CA GLN A 217 19.73 16.26 0.02
C GLN A 217 18.87 17.42 0.57
N PHE A 218 18.96 17.70 1.86
CA PHE A 218 18.17 18.72 2.54
C PHE A 218 19.05 19.87 3.05
N PRO A 219 18.50 21.09 3.19
CA PRO A 219 17.10 21.48 2.96
C PRO A 219 16.73 21.62 1.48
N VAL A 220 15.51 21.24 1.15
CA VAL A 220 14.92 21.48 -0.17
C VAL A 220 14.46 22.94 -0.28
N ILE A 221 15.02 23.69 -1.24
CA ILE A 221 14.63 25.07 -1.51
C ILE A 221 13.30 25.07 -2.25
N ILE A 222 12.22 25.33 -1.54
CA ILE A 222 10.83 25.19 -2.05
C ILE A 222 10.61 26.02 -3.32
N GLN A 223 11.25 27.20 -3.43
CA GLN A 223 11.00 28.14 -4.51
C GLN A 223 11.42 27.61 -5.89
N ASN A 224 12.45 26.77 -5.97
CA ASN A 224 13.02 26.30 -7.24
C ASN A 224 13.22 24.78 -7.36
N ALA A 225 12.99 24.02 -6.29
CA ALA A 225 13.15 22.58 -6.30
C ALA A 225 12.23 21.87 -7.31
N SER A 226 12.64 20.75 -7.85
CA SER A 226 11.79 19.90 -8.70
C SER A 226 10.59 19.37 -7.92
N LEU A 227 9.50 19.01 -8.62
CA LEU A 227 8.35 18.35 -8.00
C LEU A 227 8.78 17.06 -7.29
N GLU A 228 9.70 16.34 -7.88
CA GLU A 228 10.24 15.09 -7.34
C GLU A 228 10.91 15.31 -5.98
N LEU A 229 11.79 16.30 -5.84
CA LEU A 229 12.43 16.64 -4.57
C LEU A 229 11.41 17.12 -3.53
N ILE A 230 10.42 17.92 -3.93
CA ILE A 230 9.34 18.35 -3.04
C ILE A 230 8.55 17.15 -2.51
N LEU A 231 8.28 16.16 -3.37
CA LEU A 231 7.59 14.93 -2.97
C LEU A 231 8.40 14.08 -1.98
N ARG A 232 9.71 14.23 -1.90
CA ARG A 232 10.57 13.53 -0.94
C ARG A 232 10.57 14.18 0.45
N VAL A 233 10.11 15.42 0.57
CA VAL A 233 10.04 16.11 1.86
C VAL A 233 8.99 15.50 2.79
N PRO A 234 9.35 15.05 4.01
CA PRO A 234 8.37 14.63 5.02
C PRO A 234 7.35 15.73 5.32
N GLY A 235 6.08 15.37 5.45
CA GLY A 235 5.02 16.35 5.69
C GLY A 235 4.43 17.03 4.45
N ILE A 236 4.99 16.81 3.26
CA ILE A 236 4.41 17.30 1.99
C ILE A 236 3.74 16.14 1.26
N GLY A 237 2.41 16.24 1.08
CA GLY A 237 1.62 15.29 0.31
C GLY A 237 1.61 15.60 -1.18
N VAL A 238 1.17 14.65 -2.02
CA VAL A 238 1.10 14.82 -3.49
C VAL A 238 0.30 16.07 -3.88
N LYS A 239 -0.89 16.24 -3.32
CA LYS A 239 -1.73 17.42 -3.61
C LYS A 239 -1.05 18.74 -3.21
N SER A 240 -0.38 18.75 -2.04
CA SER A 240 0.34 19.94 -1.56
C SER A 240 1.55 20.23 -2.44
N ALA A 241 2.30 19.22 -2.88
CA ALA A 241 3.45 19.38 -3.77
C ALA A 241 3.05 20.05 -5.11
N HIS A 242 1.96 19.58 -5.73
CA HIS A 242 1.44 20.21 -6.95
C HIS A 242 0.99 21.65 -6.72
N LYS A 243 0.29 21.94 -5.61
CA LYS A 243 -0.10 23.31 -5.25
C LYS A 243 1.11 24.22 -5.03
N ILE A 244 2.18 23.71 -4.38
CA ILE A 244 3.44 24.46 -4.20
C ILE A 244 4.03 24.85 -5.55
N VAL A 245 4.18 23.88 -6.48
CA VAL A 245 4.74 24.14 -7.82
C VAL A 245 3.91 25.17 -8.60
N MET A 246 2.62 25.18 -8.43
CA MET A 246 1.74 26.18 -9.05
C MET A 246 1.87 27.56 -8.37
N ALA A 247 1.76 27.62 -7.04
CA ALA A 247 1.72 28.86 -6.29
C ALA A 247 3.03 29.67 -6.35
N ARG A 248 4.19 28.99 -6.34
CA ARG A 248 5.51 29.65 -6.41
C ARG A 248 5.76 30.43 -7.72
N ARG A 249 4.96 30.20 -8.76
CA ARG A 249 5.04 30.96 -10.03
C ARG A 249 4.58 32.41 -9.87
N PHE A 250 3.78 32.68 -8.85
CA PHE A 250 3.15 33.98 -8.65
C PHE A 250 3.72 34.77 -7.48
N GLN A 251 4.34 34.07 -6.51
CA GLN A 251 4.90 34.72 -5.32
C GLN A 251 5.96 33.84 -4.64
N ASN A 252 6.81 34.46 -3.84
CA ASN A 252 7.70 33.74 -2.93
C ASN A 252 6.89 33.13 -1.79
N LEU A 253 7.10 31.83 -1.56
CA LEU A 253 6.33 31.09 -0.55
C LEU A 253 7.02 31.17 0.82
N SER A 254 6.23 31.53 1.84
CA SER A 254 6.59 31.45 3.26
C SER A 254 6.06 30.18 3.92
N LEU A 255 6.46 29.88 5.17
CA LEU A 255 5.89 28.77 5.95
C LEU A 255 4.37 28.90 6.13
N GLU A 256 3.86 30.12 6.30
CA GLU A 256 2.41 30.34 6.40
C GLU A 256 1.66 29.97 5.11
N HIS A 257 2.23 30.33 3.95
CA HIS A 257 1.67 29.93 2.67
C HIS A 257 1.65 28.41 2.54
N LEU A 258 2.73 27.72 2.92
CA LEU A 258 2.81 26.25 2.92
C LEU A 258 1.77 25.63 3.86
N LYS A 259 1.56 26.19 5.04
CA LYS A 259 0.52 25.74 5.99
C LYS A 259 -0.88 25.85 5.37
N LYS A 260 -1.20 26.96 4.70
CA LYS A 260 -2.49 27.15 3.99
C LYS A 260 -2.66 26.18 2.81
N ILE A 261 -1.58 25.82 2.14
CA ILE A 261 -1.57 24.81 1.07
C ILE A 261 -1.87 23.38 1.62
N GLY A 262 -1.66 23.15 2.93
CA GLY A 262 -1.90 21.88 3.59
C GLY A 262 -0.62 21.07 3.82
N VAL A 263 0.52 21.72 3.96
CA VAL A 263 1.77 21.10 4.38
C VAL A 263 1.77 20.91 5.90
N ALA A 264 2.19 19.73 6.34
CA ALA A 264 2.40 19.44 7.76
C ALA A 264 3.73 20.10 8.23
N ILE A 265 3.66 21.41 8.55
CA ILE A 265 4.84 22.24 8.83
C ILE A 265 5.71 21.67 9.96
N ASN A 266 5.10 21.11 11.00
CA ASN A 266 5.84 20.52 12.13
C ASN A 266 6.82 19.41 11.70
N ARG A 267 6.55 18.77 10.56
CA ARG A 267 7.40 17.72 9.98
C ARG A 267 8.29 18.28 8.88
N ALA A 268 7.72 19.16 8.02
CA ALA A 268 8.43 19.67 6.84
C ALA A 268 9.52 20.69 7.19
N ARG A 269 9.33 21.50 8.25
CA ARG A 269 10.24 22.60 8.62
C ARG A 269 11.71 22.20 8.75
N TYR A 270 11.97 20.96 9.12
CA TYR A 270 13.34 20.44 9.27
C TYR A 270 14.01 20.12 7.93
N PHE A 271 13.26 20.04 6.85
CA PHE A 271 13.72 19.54 5.55
C PHE A 271 13.54 20.55 4.41
N ILE A 272 13.07 21.76 4.70
CA ILE A 272 12.81 22.77 3.68
C ILE A 272 13.49 24.10 4.01
N SER A 273 13.76 24.88 2.95
CA SER A 273 14.13 26.28 3.04
C SER A 273 13.11 27.10 2.25
N VAL A 274 12.63 28.21 2.84
CA VAL A 274 11.70 29.17 2.26
C VAL A 274 12.29 30.59 2.39
N SER A 275 11.78 31.55 1.61
CA SER A 275 12.24 32.93 1.64
C SER A 275 12.11 33.54 3.05
N GLY A 276 13.20 34.11 3.54
CA GLY A 276 13.25 34.84 4.81
C GLY A 276 13.47 33.98 6.05
N GLU A 277 13.55 32.65 5.92
CA GLU A 277 13.82 31.76 7.06
C GLU A 277 15.02 30.86 6.81
N ASN A 278 15.98 30.87 7.72
CA ASN A 278 17.08 29.92 7.73
C ASN A 278 16.57 28.55 8.18
N SER A 279 16.93 27.50 7.43
CA SER A 279 16.59 26.14 7.83
C SER A 279 17.22 25.79 9.19
N HIS A 280 16.43 25.17 10.07
CA HIS A 280 16.89 24.67 11.36
C HIS A 280 17.96 23.56 11.24
N LEU A 281 18.28 23.13 10.01
CA LEU A 281 19.21 22.03 9.71
C LEU A 281 20.70 22.36 9.94
N LYS A 282 21.10 23.62 10.05
CA LYS A 282 22.53 24.00 10.19
C LYS A 282 23.20 23.40 11.42
N PHE A 283 22.44 22.85 12.37
CA PHE A 283 22.93 22.40 13.67
C PHE A 283 22.57 20.97 14.05
N LEU A 284 21.89 20.20 13.17
CA LEU A 284 21.36 18.90 13.52
C LEU A 284 21.99 17.80 12.63
N ASN A 285 22.64 16.82 13.27
CA ASN A 285 22.94 15.56 12.58
C ASN A 285 21.67 14.69 12.49
N ALA A 286 21.67 13.68 11.63
CA ALA A 286 20.49 12.86 11.38
C ALA A 286 19.98 12.11 12.63
N LEU A 287 20.87 11.73 13.55
CA LEU A 287 20.52 11.02 14.79
C LEU A 287 19.74 11.93 15.74
N ASN A 288 20.28 13.12 16.04
CA ASN A 288 19.61 14.09 16.91
C ASN A 288 18.28 14.54 16.32
N LEU A 289 18.17 14.64 14.99
CA LEU A 289 16.93 15.01 14.33
C LEU A 289 15.83 13.95 14.49
N LYS A 290 16.18 12.66 14.42
CA LYS A 290 15.21 11.58 14.67
C LYS A 290 14.63 11.68 16.07
N GLU A 291 15.49 11.83 17.08
CA GLU A 291 15.09 11.95 18.49
C GLU A 291 14.15 13.15 18.72
N ILE A 292 14.49 14.31 18.17
CA ILE A 292 13.65 15.52 18.25
C ILE A 292 12.28 15.30 17.62
N ILE A 293 12.23 14.70 16.43
CA ILE A 293 10.96 14.46 15.73
C ILE A 293 10.08 13.45 16.48
N VAL A 294 10.69 12.40 17.05
CA VAL A 294 9.99 11.39 17.84
C VAL A 294 9.45 12.02 19.13
N ALA A 295 10.25 12.84 19.83
CA ALA A 295 9.85 13.56 21.03
C ALA A 295 8.70 14.54 20.75
N ASP A 296 8.80 15.35 19.68
CA ASP A 296 7.73 16.27 19.24
C ASP A 296 6.41 15.53 18.93
N THR A 297 6.51 14.28 18.50
CA THR A 297 5.33 13.47 18.20
C THR A 297 4.70 12.92 19.47
N LYS A 298 5.50 12.38 20.39
CA LYS A 298 5.03 11.83 21.68
C LYS A 298 4.37 12.90 22.54
N SER A 299 4.96 14.09 22.65
CA SER A 299 4.39 15.19 23.47
C SER A 299 2.97 15.63 23.04
N LYS A 300 2.59 15.38 21.78
CA LYS A 300 1.23 15.68 21.29
C LYS A 300 0.20 14.62 21.66
N PHE A 301 0.62 13.38 21.86
CA PHE A 301 -0.27 12.29 22.28
C PHE A 301 -0.42 12.20 23.80
N GLU A 302 0.52 12.76 24.54
CA GLU A 302 0.47 12.85 26.01
C GLU A 302 -0.29 14.08 26.52
N ASN A 303 -0.89 14.88 25.65
CA ASN A 303 -1.66 16.05 26.05
C ASN A 303 -3.00 15.58 26.62
N PRO A 304 -3.28 15.75 27.95
CA PRO A 304 -4.45 15.18 28.63
C PRO A 304 -5.80 15.75 28.18
N PHE A 305 -5.81 16.70 27.23
CA PHE A 305 -7.02 17.26 26.62
C PHE A 305 -7.42 16.59 25.29
N SER A 306 -6.76 15.52 24.87
CA SER A 306 -7.21 14.72 23.70
C SER A 306 -8.29 13.68 24.11
N ASN A 307 -9.26 14.08 24.92
CA ASN A 307 -10.38 13.25 25.37
C ASN A 307 -11.31 12.72 24.26
N GLN A 308 -10.98 12.93 22.99
CA GLN A 308 -11.75 12.37 21.87
C GLN A 308 -11.52 10.87 21.64
N LEU A 309 -10.47 10.27 22.19
CA LEU A 309 -10.22 8.82 22.09
C LEU A 309 -10.90 8.00 23.20
N SER A 310 -11.34 8.63 24.30
CA SER A 310 -12.07 7.94 25.39
C SER A 310 -13.53 7.63 25.04
N LEU A 311 -14.11 8.29 24.03
CA LEU A 311 -15.47 8.04 23.56
C LEU A 311 -15.61 6.76 22.71
N LEU A 312 -14.49 6.15 22.27
CA LEU A 312 -14.49 4.91 21.51
C LEU A 312 -14.25 3.66 22.39
N HIS A 313 -14.11 3.83 23.69
CA HIS A 313 -13.91 2.74 24.65
C HIS A 313 -15.08 2.54 25.63
N ASP A 314 -16.23 3.12 25.30
CA ASP A 314 -17.44 2.86 26.09
C ASP A 314 -18.18 1.68 25.47
N ASP A 315 -17.94 0.48 26.03
CA ASP A 315 -18.59 -0.78 25.68
C ASP A 315 -20.12 -0.81 25.90
N SER A 316 -20.72 0.33 26.26
CA SER A 316 -22.15 0.46 26.52
C SER A 316 -23.04 0.54 25.29
N PHE A 317 -22.46 0.60 24.06
CA PHE A 317 -23.20 0.66 22.79
C PHE A 317 -23.35 -0.67 22.06
N LEU A 318 -22.94 -1.81 22.69
CA LEU A 318 -23.13 -3.16 22.15
C LEU A 318 -24.07 -3.99 23.06
N ARG A 319 -25.22 -3.43 23.38
CA ARG A 319 -26.37 -4.21 23.91
C ARG A 319 -27.60 -3.93 23.11
#